data_14a1fdd3cd7c836fa211b2b012ecb794
#
_entry.id   14a1fdd3cd7c836fa211b2b012ecb794
#
_cell.length_a   1.000
_cell.length_b   1.000
_cell.length_c   1.000
_cell.angle_alpha   90.00
_cell.angle_beta   90.00
_cell.angle_gamma   90.00
#
_symmetry.space_group_name_H-M   'P 1'
#
loop_
_entity.id
_entity.type
_entity.pdbx_description
1 polymer ?
#
loop_
_entity_poly.entity_id
_entity_poly.type
_entity_poly.pdbx_seq_one_letter_code
_entity_poly.pdbx_strand_id
1 'polypeptide(L)'
;LVLKMELFAAFKLKLLVIGQIIGLSILLVIAFFAVVFTRKRVVKPLQLLMDSAATISKGNFKVEMPKTGYIELTALGNALQKTAAELANLYEDLENQVNEKTLALTRANNELKFLYDNLVMLHADKLDYKALQSAINQLKYYEDLTFLRLVVEHEDGSKDVIKAEGGWPDDLSTESVQFPLLIEMNQMGYLEVISNKPLNKQLFENFAMMLTRSITIHNASEQRQQLALLEERAVIARELHDSIGQLLSFLKIQVSLLRKSLDHSCRSPEVEGQLTEINEGVSTAYVQLRELLSTFRLTIKEPNLSQAIEVMLDQLRHQTNIDIQLNYKLSAHLLEAKQHIHILQLIREA
;
A
#
# COMPACT_ATOMS: atom_id res chain seq x y z
N LEU A 1 47.69 -50.15 -108.97
CA LEU A 1 46.84 -50.70 -107.88
C LEU A 1 47.13 -49.99 -106.57
N VAL A 2 48.39 -49.72 -106.18
CA VAL A 2 48.80 -49.11 -104.92
C VAL A 2 48.19 -47.71 -104.75
N LEU A 3 48.22 -46.82 -105.73
CA LEU A 3 47.68 -45.47 -105.67
C LEU A 3 46.14 -45.40 -105.44
N LYS A 4 45.38 -46.41 -105.96
CA LYS A 4 43.92 -46.52 -105.68
C LYS A 4 43.61 -46.96 -104.23
N MET A 5 44.47 -47.80 -103.64
CA MET A 5 44.31 -48.24 -102.24
C MET A 5 44.62 -47.14 -101.29
N GLU A 6 45.66 -46.32 -101.49
CA GLU A 6 45.95 -45.14 -100.68
C GLU A 6 44.86 -44.09 -100.75
N LEU A 7 44.31 -43.79 -101.91
CA LEU A 7 43.19 -42.86 -102.08
C LEU A 7 41.94 -43.34 -101.31
N PHE A 8 41.65 -44.63 -101.39
CA PHE A 8 40.50 -45.25 -100.73
C PHE A 8 40.69 -45.29 -99.18
N ALA A 9 41.91 -45.51 -98.67
CA ALA A 9 42.23 -45.45 -97.26
C ALA A 9 42.14 -44.02 -96.71
N ALA A 10 42.66 -43.03 -97.47
CA ALA A 10 42.54 -41.62 -97.16
C ALA A 10 41.09 -41.13 -97.16
N PHE A 11 40.26 -41.62 -98.07
CA PHE A 11 38.82 -41.29 -98.09
C PHE A 11 38.09 -41.90 -96.92
N LYS A 12 38.34 -43.17 -96.55
CA LYS A 12 37.76 -43.76 -95.30
C LYS A 12 38.18 -43.02 -94.07
N LEU A 13 39.46 -42.64 -93.97
CA LEU A 13 39.95 -41.87 -92.80
C LEU A 13 39.26 -40.51 -92.68
N LYS A 14 39.11 -39.79 -93.83
CA LYS A 14 38.34 -38.53 -93.80
C LYS A 14 36.90 -38.71 -93.38
N LEU A 15 36.22 -39.75 -93.84
CA LEU A 15 34.82 -40.05 -93.51
C LEU A 15 34.68 -40.37 -92.02
N LEU A 16 35.67 -41.12 -91.45
CA LEU A 16 35.73 -41.46 -90.01
C LEU A 16 35.96 -40.23 -89.16
N VAL A 17 36.87 -39.34 -89.57
CA VAL A 17 37.11 -38.05 -88.85
C VAL A 17 35.89 -37.12 -88.88
N ILE A 18 35.25 -37.03 -90.06
CA ILE A 18 34.01 -36.24 -90.19
C ILE A 18 32.89 -36.80 -89.29
N GLY A 19 32.77 -38.16 -89.28
CA GLY A 19 31.80 -38.83 -88.42
C GLY A 19 32.03 -38.56 -86.94
N GLN A 20 33.32 -38.55 -86.48
CA GLN A 20 33.68 -38.20 -85.15
C GLN A 20 33.40 -36.75 -84.80
N ILE A 21 33.69 -35.78 -85.67
CA ILE A 21 33.39 -34.35 -85.45
C ILE A 21 31.91 -34.13 -85.38
N ILE A 22 31.10 -34.75 -86.19
CA ILE A 22 29.63 -34.67 -86.15
C ILE A 22 29.11 -35.29 -84.84
N GLY A 23 29.63 -36.47 -84.42
CA GLY A 23 29.26 -37.11 -83.18
C GLY A 23 29.59 -36.24 -81.97
N LEU A 24 30.78 -35.64 -81.93
CA LEU A 24 31.19 -34.71 -80.85
C LEU A 24 30.32 -33.45 -80.78
N SER A 25 30.01 -32.90 -82.01
CA SER A 25 29.14 -31.73 -82.10
C SER A 25 27.73 -32.00 -81.59
N ILE A 26 27.16 -33.15 -81.89
CA ILE A 26 25.84 -33.58 -81.41
C ILE A 26 25.88 -33.74 -79.89
N LEU A 27 26.95 -34.33 -79.35
CA LEU A 27 27.12 -34.55 -77.95
C LEU A 27 27.24 -33.23 -77.18
N LEU A 28 27.97 -32.26 -77.73
CA LEU A 28 28.08 -30.89 -77.16
C LEU A 28 26.73 -30.16 -77.15
N VAL A 29 25.94 -30.32 -78.27
CA VAL A 29 24.60 -29.72 -78.36
C VAL A 29 23.67 -30.32 -77.31
N ILE A 30 23.69 -31.66 -77.18
CA ILE A 30 22.88 -32.34 -76.12
C ILE A 30 23.30 -31.90 -74.74
N ALA A 31 24.62 -31.83 -74.44
CA ALA A 31 25.12 -31.36 -73.13
C ALA A 31 24.73 -29.93 -72.90
N PHE A 32 24.81 -29.04 -73.89
CA PHE A 32 24.37 -27.65 -73.78
C PHE A 32 22.88 -27.56 -73.42
N PHE A 33 22.01 -28.27 -74.15
CA PHE A 33 20.59 -28.31 -73.82
C PHE A 33 20.30 -28.90 -72.45
N ALA A 34 21.00 -29.96 -72.07
CA ALA A 34 20.86 -30.54 -70.70
C ALA A 34 21.20 -29.53 -69.60
N VAL A 35 22.30 -28.80 -69.78
CA VAL A 35 22.70 -27.75 -68.81
C VAL A 35 21.68 -26.63 -68.76
N VAL A 36 21.23 -26.12 -69.92
CA VAL A 36 20.24 -25.06 -69.98
C VAL A 36 18.90 -25.50 -69.36
N PHE A 37 18.49 -26.74 -69.64
CA PHE A 37 17.28 -27.32 -69.12
C PHE A 37 17.33 -27.46 -67.60
N THR A 38 18.40 -28.05 -67.06
CA THR A 38 18.60 -28.21 -65.61
C THR A 38 18.65 -26.88 -64.91
N ARG A 39 19.36 -25.89 -65.47
CA ARG A 39 19.46 -24.56 -64.90
C ARG A 39 18.11 -23.85 -64.81
N LYS A 40 17.28 -23.90 -65.89
CA LYS A 40 15.97 -23.25 -65.93
C LYS A 40 14.90 -23.98 -65.11
N ARG A 41 14.93 -25.30 -65.11
CA ARG A 41 13.86 -26.14 -64.59
C ARG A 41 14.08 -26.57 -63.13
N VAL A 42 15.35 -26.62 -62.67
CA VAL A 42 15.68 -27.10 -61.32
C VAL A 42 16.41 -26.03 -60.49
N VAL A 43 17.55 -25.52 -60.99
CA VAL A 43 18.42 -24.63 -60.18
C VAL A 43 17.74 -23.28 -59.87
N LYS A 44 17.14 -22.64 -60.86
CA LYS A 44 16.51 -21.34 -60.73
C LYS A 44 15.30 -21.37 -59.76
N PRO A 45 14.36 -22.32 -59.85
CA PRO A 45 13.27 -22.44 -58.86
C PRO A 45 13.76 -22.76 -57.46
N LEU A 46 14.79 -23.59 -57.32
CA LEU A 46 15.38 -23.90 -56.03
C LEU A 46 16.01 -22.65 -55.36
N GLN A 47 16.72 -21.84 -56.17
CA GLN A 47 17.24 -20.55 -55.68
C GLN A 47 16.13 -19.62 -55.16
N LEU A 48 15.02 -19.51 -55.90
CA LEU A 48 13.86 -18.71 -55.49
C LEU A 48 13.23 -19.24 -54.20
N LEU A 49 13.14 -20.55 -54.02
CA LEU A 49 12.67 -21.14 -52.74
C LEU A 49 13.62 -20.85 -51.60
N MET A 50 14.94 -20.89 -51.80
CA MET A 50 15.94 -20.51 -50.83
C MET A 50 15.85 -19.03 -50.42
N ASP A 51 15.65 -18.13 -51.41
CA ASP A 51 15.46 -16.70 -51.15
C ASP A 51 14.18 -16.44 -50.38
N SER A 52 13.10 -17.17 -50.68
CA SER A 52 11.84 -17.12 -49.94
C SER A 52 12.02 -17.60 -48.49
N ALA A 53 12.75 -18.72 -48.29
CA ALA A 53 13.06 -19.21 -46.94
C ALA A 53 13.93 -18.22 -46.15
N ALA A 54 14.92 -17.59 -46.79
CA ALA A 54 15.73 -16.53 -46.17
C ALA A 54 14.91 -15.28 -45.81
N THR A 55 13.86 -14.97 -46.55
CA THR A 55 12.95 -13.85 -46.25
C THR A 55 12.04 -14.19 -45.08
N ILE A 56 11.54 -15.42 -45.01
CA ILE A 56 10.76 -15.93 -43.86
C ILE A 56 11.62 -15.90 -42.58
N SER A 57 12.88 -16.33 -42.65
CA SER A 57 13.78 -16.33 -41.50
C SER A 57 14.07 -14.92 -40.94
N LYS A 58 13.86 -13.87 -41.71
CA LYS A 58 13.96 -12.46 -41.29
C LYS A 58 12.64 -11.88 -40.72
N GLY A 59 11.64 -12.73 -40.52
CA GLY A 59 10.35 -12.32 -39.94
C GLY A 59 9.32 -11.81 -40.97
N ASN A 60 9.63 -11.88 -42.30
CA ASN A 60 8.64 -11.56 -43.31
C ASN A 60 7.95 -12.85 -43.78
N PHE A 61 6.80 -13.14 -43.23
CA PHE A 61 6.04 -14.36 -43.48
C PHE A 61 5.12 -14.26 -44.72
N LYS A 62 4.90 -13.06 -45.28
CA LYS A 62 4.06 -12.81 -46.43
C LYS A 62 4.89 -12.95 -47.71
N VAL A 63 5.27 -14.17 -48.05
CA VAL A 63 6.09 -14.47 -49.23
C VAL A 63 5.28 -15.33 -50.19
N GLU A 64 5.21 -14.88 -51.45
CA GLU A 64 4.63 -15.68 -52.51
C GLU A 64 5.62 -16.75 -52.99
N MET A 65 5.20 -18.03 -52.97
CA MET A 65 6.04 -19.14 -53.44
C MET A 65 6.03 -19.25 -54.96
N PRO A 66 7.19 -19.46 -55.58
CA PRO A 66 7.28 -19.59 -57.02
C PRO A 66 6.55 -20.86 -57.52
N LYS A 67 5.73 -20.73 -58.55
CA LYS A 67 5.09 -21.88 -59.21
C LYS A 67 6.15 -22.66 -59.98
N THR A 68 6.38 -23.92 -59.61
CA THR A 68 7.37 -24.81 -60.23
C THR A 68 6.69 -25.87 -61.06
N GLY A 69 7.35 -26.31 -62.12
CA GLY A 69 6.82 -27.34 -63.02
C GLY A 69 7.05 -28.79 -62.55
N TYR A 70 7.65 -28.99 -61.33
CA TYR A 70 7.93 -30.31 -60.75
C TYR A 70 7.14 -30.50 -59.48
N ILE A 71 6.56 -31.68 -59.33
CA ILE A 71 5.70 -32.03 -58.22
C ILE A 71 6.45 -31.90 -56.89
N GLU A 72 7.71 -32.31 -56.79
CA GLU A 72 8.54 -32.32 -55.63
C GLU A 72 8.88 -30.88 -55.18
N LEU A 73 9.23 -30.00 -56.13
CA LEU A 73 9.52 -28.59 -55.80
C LEU A 73 8.24 -27.82 -55.44
N THR A 74 7.11 -28.18 -56.00
CA THR A 74 5.82 -27.60 -55.63
C THR A 74 5.39 -28.06 -54.23
N ALA A 75 5.61 -29.34 -53.88
CA ALA A 75 5.36 -29.86 -52.57
C ALA A 75 6.23 -29.15 -51.49
N LEU A 76 7.51 -28.92 -51.80
CA LEU A 76 8.43 -28.17 -50.92
C LEU A 76 7.97 -26.71 -50.76
N GLY A 77 7.57 -26.03 -51.82
CA GLY A 77 7.04 -24.68 -51.77
C GLY A 77 5.77 -24.58 -50.93
N ASN A 78 4.83 -25.53 -51.09
CA ASN A 78 3.61 -25.59 -50.27
C ASN A 78 3.90 -25.85 -48.79
N ALA A 79 4.86 -26.72 -48.48
CA ALA A 79 5.30 -26.96 -47.10
C ALA A 79 5.91 -25.71 -46.47
N LEU A 80 6.79 -25.00 -47.19
CA LEU A 80 7.35 -23.71 -46.76
C LEU A 80 6.28 -22.66 -46.57
N GLN A 81 5.31 -22.57 -47.46
CA GLN A 81 4.20 -21.63 -47.34
C GLN A 81 3.33 -21.91 -46.11
N LYS A 82 3.06 -23.20 -45.83
CA LYS A 82 2.30 -23.61 -44.64
C LYS A 82 3.04 -23.24 -43.35
N THR A 83 4.33 -23.56 -43.27
CA THR A 83 5.14 -23.20 -42.10
C THR A 83 5.27 -21.69 -41.92
N ALA A 84 5.37 -20.92 -43.01
CA ALA A 84 5.37 -19.46 -42.94
C ALA A 84 4.04 -18.90 -42.38
N ALA A 85 2.89 -19.45 -42.79
CA ALA A 85 1.59 -19.07 -42.28
C ALA A 85 1.41 -19.44 -40.80
N GLU A 86 1.86 -20.64 -40.38
CA GLU A 86 1.85 -21.06 -39.00
C GLU A 86 2.73 -20.15 -38.11
N LEU A 87 3.92 -19.81 -38.59
CA LEU A 87 4.81 -18.85 -37.91
C LEU A 87 4.18 -17.46 -37.81
N ALA A 88 3.55 -16.97 -38.89
CA ALA A 88 2.86 -15.67 -38.85
C ALA A 88 1.79 -15.62 -37.75
N ASN A 89 0.95 -16.65 -37.65
CA ASN A 89 -0.09 -16.73 -36.64
C ASN A 89 0.50 -16.80 -35.21
N LEU A 90 1.57 -17.58 -35.02
CA LEU A 90 2.25 -17.67 -33.74
C LEU A 90 2.88 -16.33 -33.32
N TYR A 91 3.46 -15.59 -34.24
CA TYR A 91 4.01 -14.26 -33.95
C TYR A 91 2.93 -13.25 -33.59
N GLU A 92 1.81 -13.24 -34.33
CA GLU A 92 0.66 -12.38 -34.06
C GLU A 92 0.06 -12.68 -32.67
N ASP A 93 -0.13 -13.97 -32.36
CA ASP A 93 -0.61 -14.39 -31.03
C ASP A 93 0.35 -13.97 -29.92
N LEU A 94 1.66 -14.17 -30.12
CA LEU A 94 2.67 -13.79 -29.15
C LEU A 94 2.70 -12.27 -28.94
N GLU A 95 2.63 -11.48 -30.00
CA GLU A 95 2.58 -10.02 -29.94
C GLU A 95 1.35 -9.54 -29.16
N ASN A 96 0.18 -10.13 -29.43
CA ASN A 96 -1.05 -9.84 -28.70
C ASN A 96 -0.93 -10.19 -27.22
N GLN A 97 -0.39 -11.36 -26.88
CA GLN A 97 -0.16 -11.78 -25.49
C GLN A 97 0.84 -10.87 -24.78
N VAL A 98 1.93 -10.49 -25.43
CA VAL A 98 2.92 -9.56 -24.85
C VAL A 98 2.29 -8.19 -24.59
N ASN A 99 1.51 -7.68 -25.54
CA ASN A 99 0.82 -6.40 -25.39
C ASN A 99 -0.20 -6.45 -24.23
N GLU A 100 -1.01 -7.50 -24.16
CA GLU A 100 -1.99 -7.71 -23.10
C GLU A 100 -1.30 -7.78 -21.72
N LYS A 101 -0.24 -8.61 -21.60
CA LYS A 101 0.52 -8.74 -20.34
C LYS A 101 1.23 -7.45 -19.95
N THR A 102 1.76 -6.71 -20.93
CA THR A 102 2.42 -5.43 -20.67
C THR A 102 1.42 -4.39 -20.16
N LEU A 103 0.23 -4.30 -20.76
CA LEU A 103 -0.82 -3.41 -20.29
C LEU A 103 -1.31 -3.78 -18.89
N ALA A 104 -1.53 -5.08 -18.62
CA ALA A 104 -1.93 -5.57 -17.31
C ALA A 104 -0.86 -5.25 -16.24
N LEU A 105 0.43 -5.49 -16.55
CA LEU A 105 1.54 -5.19 -15.64
C LEU A 105 1.67 -3.68 -15.38
N THR A 106 1.50 -2.86 -16.41
CA THR A 106 1.55 -1.40 -16.26
C THR A 106 0.43 -0.89 -15.35
N ARG A 107 -0.79 -1.42 -15.52
CA ARG A 107 -1.93 -1.10 -14.64
C ARG A 107 -1.65 -1.51 -13.20
N ALA A 108 -1.23 -2.75 -12.98
CA ALA A 108 -0.90 -3.24 -11.64
C ALA A 108 0.22 -2.43 -10.97
N ASN A 109 1.24 -2.02 -11.72
CA ASN A 109 2.32 -1.18 -11.20
C ASN A 109 1.84 0.23 -10.83
N ASN A 110 0.97 0.82 -11.63
CA ASN A 110 0.38 2.13 -11.32
C ASN A 110 -0.52 2.06 -10.08
N GLU A 111 -1.33 1.00 -9.93
CA GLU A 111 -2.14 0.77 -8.74
C GLU A 111 -1.27 0.60 -7.49
N LEU A 112 -0.22 -0.21 -7.59
CA LEU A 112 0.72 -0.42 -6.49
C LEU A 112 1.41 0.89 -6.08
N LYS A 113 1.86 1.67 -7.06
CA LYS A 113 2.48 2.98 -6.80
C LYS A 113 1.48 3.92 -6.12
N PHE A 114 0.25 3.98 -6.61
CA PHE A 114 -0.81 4.79 -6.00
C PHE A 114 -1.04 4.40 -4.52
N LEU A 115 -1.18 3.10 -4.24
CA LEU A 115 -1.36 2.60 -2.87
C LEU A 115 -0.14 2.90 -1.99
N TYR A 116 1.07 2.73 -2.53
CA TYR A 116 2.31 3.02 -1.79
C TYR A 116 2.44 4.51 -1.44
N ASP A 117 2.20 5.41 -2.40
CA ASP A 117 2.29 6.86 -2.18
C ASP A 117 1.28 7.31 -1.11
N ASN A 118 0.05 6.76 -1.13
CA ASN A 118 -0.96 7.01 -0.09
C ASN A 118 -0.55 6.40 1.26
N LEU A 119 0.01 5.19 1.28
CA LEU A 119 0.49 4.56 2.51
C LEU A 119 1.57 5.40 3.19
N VAL A 120 2.55 5.91 2.42
CA VAL A 120 3.61 6.79 2.93
C VAL A 120 3.02 8.07 3.53
N MET A 121 2.04 8.66 2.85
CA MET A 121 1.35 9.87 3.33
C MET A 121 0.59 9.62 4.64
N LEU A 122 -0.10 8.49 4.76
CA LEU A 122 -0.88 8.12 5.96
C LEU A 122 -0.01 7.65 7.13
N HIS A 123 1.28 7.31 6.90
CA HIS A 123 2.26 6.96 7.94
C HIS A 123 3.10 8.16 8.42
N ALA A 124 2.87 9.37 7.89
CA ALA A 124 3.47 10.59 8.44
C ALA A 124 3.07 10.79 9.92
N ASP A 125 3.88 11.52 10.68
CA ASP A 125 3.87 11.60 12.17
C ASP A 125 2.50 11.87 12.83
N LYS A 126 1.49 12.30 12.10
CA LYS A 126 0.11 12.45 12.58
C LYS A 126 -0.89 12.09 11.49
N LEU A 127 -1.70 11.08 11.77
CA LEU A 127 -2.88 10.78 10.97
C LEU A 127 -3.99 11.76 11.37
N ASP A 128 -4.01 12.94 10.75
CA ASP A 128 -5.05 13.93 10.98
C ASP A 128 -6.18 13.82 9.93
N TYR A 129 -7.26 14.56 10.19
CA TYR A 129 -8.40 14.68 9.27
C TYR A 129 -7.95 15.07 7.84
N LYS A 130 -6.92 15.94 7.72
CA LYS A 130 -6.42 16.42 6.42
C LYS A 130 -5.70 15.33 5.64
N ALA A 131 -4.94 14.47 6.32
CA ALA A 131 -4.27 13.34 5.69
C ALA A 131 -5.28 12.33 5.13
N LEU A 132 -6.32 11.98 5.90
CA LEU A 132 -7.41 11.12 5.44
C LEU A 132 -8.19 11.77 4.28
N GLN A 133 -8.51 13.06 4.38
CA GLN A 133 -9.19 13.78 3.31
C GLN A 133 -8.34 13.85 2.03
N SER A 134 -7.03 14.05 2.14
CA SER A 134 -6.11 14.03 1.01
C SER A 134 -6.08 12.66 0.33
N ALA A 135 -6.04 11.57 1.12
CA ALA A 135 -6.03 10.20 0.59
C ALA A 135 -7.31 9.88 -0.20
N ILE A 136 -8.49 10.21 0.36
CA ILE A 136 -9.76 9.98 -0.36
C ILE A 136 -9.90 10.90 -1.59
N ASN A 137 -9.37 12.12 -1.55
CA ASN A 137 -9.32 12.99 -2.73
C ASN A 137 -8.45 12.39 -3.83
N GLN A 138 -7.27 11.88 -3.49
CA GLN A 138 -6.40 11.22 -4.47
C GLN A 138 -7.09 9.99 -5.09
N LEU A 139 -7.78 9.17 -4.30
CA LEU A 139 -8.54 8.03 -4.82
C LEU A 139 -9.67 8.48 -5.75
N LYS A 140 -10.40 9.54 -5.37
CA LYS A 140 -11.46 10.13 -6.20
C LYS A 140 -10.93 10.55 -7.57
N TYR A 141 -9.80 11.26 -7.62
CA TYR A 141 -9.18 11.69 -8.86
C TYR A 141 -8.59 10.54 -9.67
N TYR A 142 -7.98 9.56 -9.01
CA TYR A 142 -7.37 8.41 -9.67
C TYR A 142 -8.39 7.55 -10.43
N GLU A 143 -9.56 7.30 -9.82
CA GLU A 143 -10.65 6.51 -10.39
C GLU A 143 -11.73 7.35 -11.10
N ASP A 144 -11.59 8.69 -11.15
CA ASP A 144 -12.54 9.62 -11.75
C ASP A 144 -13.98 9.42 -11.21
N LEU A 145 -14.09 9.43 -9.87
CA LEU A 145 -15.34 9.16 -9.16
C LEU A 145 -16.23 10.40 -9.08
N THR A 146 -17.54 10.19 -9.08
CA THR A 146 -18.50 11.27 -8.89
C THR A 146 -18.47 11.76 -7.44
N PHE A 147 -18.68 10.83 -6.48
CA PHE A 147 -18.65 11.13 -5.05
C PHE A 147 -17.92 10.03 -4.28
N LEU A 148 -17.27 10.45 -3.21
CA LEU A 148 -16.54 9.56 -2.30
C LEU A 148 -16.60 10.12 -0.89
N ARG A 149 -16.89 9.26 0.11
CA ARG A 149 -16.79 9.58 1.52
C ARG A 149 -16.25 8.43 2.33
N LEU A 150 -15.56 8.75 3.39
CA LEU A 150 -15.08 7.82 4.40
C LEU A 150 -15.90 8.05 5.68
N VAL A 151 -16.45 6.99 6.23
CA VAL A 151 -17.14 7.01 7.52
C VAL A 151 -16.37 6.14 8.47
N VAL A 152 -15.91 6.71 9.59
CA VAL A 152 -15.23 5.99 10.67
C VAL A 152 -16.16 5.96 11.86
N GLU A 153 -16.42 4.79 12.42
CA GLU A 153 -17.28 4.57 13.58
C GLU A 153 -16.41 4.35 14.81
N HIS A 154 -16.72 5.08 15.89
CA HIS A 154 -16.02 4.96 17.16
C HIS A 154 -16.78 4.02 18.12
N GLU A 155 -16.08 3.51 19.14
CA GLU A 155 -16.67 2.59 20.13
C GLU A 155 -17.83 3.21 20.93
N ASP A 156 -17.88 4.54 21.04
CA ASP A 156 -18.97 5.29 21.67
C ASP A 156 -20.22 5.47 20.77
N GLY A 157 -20.17 4.94 19.54
CA GLY A 157 -21.23 5.06 18.55
C GLY A 157 -21.22 6.38 17.77
N SER A 158 -20.25 7.25 18.01
CA SER A 158 -20.04 8.46 17.21
C SER A 158 -19.46 8.11 15.83
N LYS A 159 -19.75 8.95 14.81
CA LYS A 159 -19.28 8.72 13.44
C LYS A 159 -18.59 9.96 12.92
N ASP A 160 -17.35 9.78 12.49
CA ASP A 160 -16.63 10.80 11.76
C ASP A 160 -16.86 10.60 10.26
N VAL A 161 -17.32 11.66 9.58
CA VAL A 161 -17.59 11.62 8.15
C VAL A 161 -16.64 12.56 7.43
N ILE A 162 -15.76 11.98 6.63
CA ILE A 162 -14.79 12.70 5.80
C ILE A 162 -15.27 12.61 4.35
N LYS A 163 -15.53 13.77 3.75
CA LYS A 163 -16.02 13.88 2.37
C LYS A 163 -14.87 14.29 1.46
N ALA A 164 -14.78 13.65 0.29
CA ALA A 164 -13.89 14.11 -0.76
C ALA A 164 -14.37 15.44 -1.36
N GLU A 165 -13.51 16.11 -2.11
CA GLU A 165 -13.84 17.35 -2.82
C GLU A 165 -15.09 17.19 -3.71
N GLY A 166 -15.96 18.20 -3.73
CA GLY A 166 -17.26 18.12 -4.41
C GLY A 166 -18.42 17.67 -3.54
N GLY A 167 -18.15 17.36 -2.25
CA GLY A 167 -19.19 17.05 -1.26
C GLY A 167 -19.79 15.65 -1.39
N TRP A 168 -21.02 15.51 -0.91
CA TRP A 168 -21.86 14.31 -0.99
C TRP A 168 -23.28 14.75 -1.28
N PRO A 169 -24.02 14.08 -2.19
CA PRO A 169 -25.39 14.46 -2.53
C PRO A 169 -26.31 14.29 -1.33
N ASP A 170 -27.21 15.25 -1.13
CA ASP A 170 -28.22 15.18 -0.07
C ASP A 170 -29.35 14.21 -0.42
N ASP A 171 -29.52 13.88 -1.71
CA ASP A 171 -30.56 13.00 -2.21
C ASP A 171 -30.00 11.57 -2.40
N LEU A 172 -30.54 10.62 -1.62
CA LEU A 172 -30.11 9.22 -1.53
C LEU A 172 -30.64 8.32 -2.67
N SER A 173 -31.14 8.88 -3.76
CA SER A 173 -31.67 8.10 -4.88
C SER A 173 -30.61 7.40 -5.76
N THR A 174 -29.33 7.67 -5.53
CA THR A 174 -28.24 7.10 -6.32
C THR A 174 -27.66 5.88 -5.60
N GLU A 175 -27.58 4.75 -6.29
CA GLU A 175 -26.96 3.51 -5.74
C GLU A 175 -25.51 3.79 -5.37
N SER A 176 -25.17 3.65 -4.10
CA SER A 176 -23.81 3.69 -3.58
C SER A 176 -23.26 2.31 -3.34
N VAL A 177 -21.96 2.15 -3.53
CA VAL A 177 -21.22 0.92 -3.17
C VAL A 177 -20.41 1.18 -1.93
N GLN A 178 -20.49 0.29 -0.95
CA GLN A 178 -19.76 0.40 0.31
C GLN A 178 -18.65 -0.64 0.39
N PHE A 179 -17.46 -0.19 0.79
CA PHE A 179 -16.31 -1.04 1.08
C PHE A 179 -16.02 -0.93 2.59
N PRO A 180 -16.22 -2.02 3.35
CA PRO A 180 -16.10 -1.97 4.80
C PRO A 180 -14.64 -1.84 5.23
N LEU A 181 -14.41 -1.08 6.31
CA LEU A 181 -13.15 -1.01 7.04
C LEU A 181 -13.20 -2.06 8.15
N LEU A 182 -12.53 -3.19 7.94
CA LEU A 182 -12.60 -4.35 8.84
C LEU A 182 -11.29 -4.55 9.59
N ILE A 183 -11.39 -4.73 10.92
CA ILE A 183 -10.33 -5.26 11.77
C ILE A 183 -10.81 -6.60 12.32
N GLU A 184 -10.16 -7.68 11.90
CA GLU A 184 -10.56 -9.04 12.24
C GLU A 184 -12.03 -9.30 11.87
N MET A 185 -12.96 -9.25 12.84
CA MET A 185 -14.40 -9.41 12.63
C MET A 185 -15.21 -8.13 12.90
N ASN A 186 -14.55 -7.04 13.35
CA ASN A 186 -15.24 -5.82 13.72
C ASN A 186 -15.15 -4.77 12.60
N GLN A 187 -16.29 -4.19 12.27
CA GLN A 187 -16.35 -3.09 11.31
C GLN A 187 -16.09 -1.76 12.03
N MET A 188 -15.01 -1.05 11.64
CA MET A 188 -14.68 0.28 12.12
C MET A 188 -15.27 1.41 11.29
N GLY A 189 -15.95 1.09 10.21
CA GLY A 189 -16.49 2.08 9.30
C GLY A 189 -16.59 1.55 7.87
N TYR A 190 -16.72 2.44 6.92
CA TYR A 190 -16.79 2.09 5.51
C TYR A 190 -16.38 3.24 4.61
N LEU A 191 -15.88 2.90 3.44
CA LEU A 191 -15.66 3.80 2.32
C LEU A 191 -16.88 3.69 1.39
N GLU A 192 -17.57 4.80 1.12
CA GLU A 192 -18.78 4.81 0.29
C GLU A 192 -18.54 5.60 -0.98
N VAL A 193 -18.92 4.99 -2.10
CA VAL A 193 -18.57 5.45 -3.44
C VAL A 193 -19.81 5.54 -4.31
N ILE A 194 -19.94 6.62 -5.07
CA ILE A 194 -20.88 6.74 -6.17
C ILE A 194 -20.10 6.99 -7.45
N SER A 195 -20.26 6.11 -8.45
CA SER A 195 -19.59 6.20 -9.73
C SER A 195 -20.53 5.84 -10.88
N ASN A 196 -20.37 6.55 -11.99
CA ASN A 196 -21.05 6.23 -13.25
C ASN A 196 -20.28 5.20 -14.11
N LYS A 197 -19.11 4.76 -13.63
CA LYS A 197 -18.23 3.81 -14.31
C LYS A 197 -18.12 2.52 -13.50
N PRO A 198 -17.76 1.38 -14.12
CA PRO A 198 -17.49 0.16 -13.38
C PRO A 198 -16.28 0.37 -12.46
N LEU A 199 -16.46 0.01 -11.18
CA LEU A 199 -15.44 0.17 -10.14
C LEU A 199 -14.42 -0.98 -10.18
N ASN A 200 -13.16 -0.64 -9.98
CA ASN A 200 -12.10 -1.62 -9.68
C ASN A 200 -12.21 -2.06 -8.21
N LYS A 201 -13.08 -3.06 -7.94
CA LYS A 201 -13.37 -3.52 -6.57
C LYS A 201 -12.10 -3.87 -5.79
N GLN A 202 -11.13 -4.53 -6.44
CA GLN A 202 -9.88 -4.92 -5.78
C GLN A 202 -9.07 -3.72 -5.28
N LEU A 203 -9.01 -2.63 -6.05
CA LEU A 203 -8.33 -1.40 -5.64
C LEU A 203 -9.01 -0.79 -4.41
N PHE A 204 -10.36 -0.72 -4.41
CA PHE A 204 -11.11 -0.18 -3.27
C PHE A 204 -10.98 -1.03 -2.02
N GLU A 205 -11.02 -2.36 -2.14
CA GLU A 205 -10.78 -3.28 -1.02
C GLU A 205 -9.37 -3.11 -0.44
N ASN A 206 -8.35 -3.04 -1.30
CA ASN A 206 -6.97 -2.80 -0.88
C ASN A 206 -6.81 -1.42 -0.22
N PHE A 207 -7.45 -0.39 -0.77
CA PHE A 207 -7.41 0.96 -0.21
C PHE A 207 -8.14 1.04 1.15
N ALA A 208 -9.32 0.42 1.28
CA ALA A 208 -10.03 0.31 2.55
C ALA A 208 -9.22 -0.43 3.60
N MET A 209 -8.55 -1.53 3.23
CA MET A 209 -7.64 -2.26 4.12
C MET A 209 -6.46 -1.40 4.56
N MET A 210 -5.86 -0.64 3.65
CA MET A 210 -4.77 0.30 3.95
C MET A 210 -5.22 1.38 4.93
N LEU A 211 -6.38 2.02 4.71
CA LEU A 211 -6.95 3.01 5.62
C LEU A 211 -7.20 2.41 7.00
N THR A 212 -7.84 1.24 7.06
CA THR A 212 -8.11 0.52 8.29
C THR A 212 -6.83 0.30 9.09
N ARG A 213 -5.79 -0.21 8.44
CA ARG A 213 -4.50 -0.49 9.09
C ARG A 213 -3.82 0.79 9.59
N SER A 214 -3.85 1.87 8.80
CA SER A 214 -3.25 3.15 9.19
C SER A 214 -3.97 3.77 10.38
N ILE A 215 -5.31 3.77 10.40
CA ILE A 215 -6.11 4.26 11.54
C ILE A 215 -5.83 3.42 12.79
N THR A 216 -5.79 2.09 12.66
CA THR A 216 -5.53 1.20 13.80
C THR A 216 -4.14 1.41 14.40
N ILE A 217 -3.11 1.52 13.57
CA ILE A 217 -1.74 1.75 14.04
C ILE A 217 -1.64 3.10 14.74
N HIS A 218 -2.28 4.13 14.19
CA HIS A 218 -2.30 5.46 14.78
C HIS A 218 -2.97 5.46 16.15
N ASN A 219 -4.19 4.92 16.26
CA ASN A 219 -4.92 4.82 17.52
C ASN A 219 -4.14 4.02 18.58
N ALA A 220 -3.54 2.89 18.17
CA ALA A 220 -2.69 2.10 19.08
C ALA A 220 -1.44 2.87 19.54
N SER A 221 -0.84 3.69 18.66
CA SER A 221 0.29 4.54 19.00
C SER A 221 -0.10 5.64 19.99
N GLU A 222 -1.21 6.33 19.76
CA GLU A 222 -1.73 7.34 20.69
C GLU A 222 -2.06 6.76 22.06
N GLN A 223 -2.73 5.60 22.09
CA GLN A 223 -3.02 4.90 23.35
C GLN A 223 -1.74 4.54 24.12
N ARG A 224 -0.72 4.02 23.42
CA ARG A 224 0.58 3.71 24.04
C ARG A 224 1.25 4.96 24.62
N GLN A 225 1.23 6.06 23.88
CA GLN A 225 1.80 7.32 24.33
C GLN A 225 1.07 7.86 25.55
N GLN A 226 -0.26 7.80 25.58
CA GLN A 226 -1.06 8.18 26.73
C GLN A 226 -0.76 7.31 27.94
N LEU A 227 -0.68 5.98 27.78
CA LEU A 227 -0.31 5.05 28.85
C LEU A 227 1.09 5.35 29.41
N ALA A 228 2.08 5.57 28.53
CA ALA A 228 3.44 5.92 28.97
C ALA A 228 3.49 7.21 29.77
N LEU A 229 2.75 8.26 29.36
CA LEU A 229 2.62 9.50 30.12
C LEU A 229 1.95 9.30 31.47
N LEU A 230 0.94 8.42 31.55
CA LEU A 230 0.28 8.07 32.81
C LEU A 230 1.21 7.30 33.74
N GLU A 231 1.99 6.35 33.21
CA GLU A 231 2.99 5.61 33.99
C GLU A 231 4.09 6.54 34.54
N GLU A 232 4.63 7.43 33.72
CA GLU A 232 5.63 8.43 34.16
C GLU A 232 5.08 9.31 35.29
N ARG A 233 3.85 9.81 35.13
CA ARG A 233 3.18 10.59 36.20
C ARG A 233 3.00 9.77 37.46
N ALA A 234 2.68 8.48 37.35
CA ALA A 234 2.55 7.60 38.53
C ALA A 234 3.86 7.41 39.28
N VAL A 235 4.98 7.32 38.57
CA VAL A 235 6.31 7.23 39.14
C VAL A 235 6.64 8.53 39.89
N ILE A 236 6.48 9.68 39.22
CA ILE A 236 6.74 11.00 39.80
C ILE A 236 5.89 11.22 41.06
N ALA A 237 4.60 10.87 41.01
CA ALA A 237 3.72 11.00 42.17
C ALA A 237 4.20 10.17 43.37
N ARG A 238 4.70 8.96 43.15
CA ARG A 238 5.29 8.12 44.22
C ARG A 238 6.57 8.72 44.79
N GLU A 239 7.49 9.17 43.97
CA GLU A 239 8.75 9.78 44.37
C GLU A 239 8.52 11.09 45.15
N LEU A 240 7.56 11.92 44.72
CA LEU A 240 7.15 13.12 45.46
C LEU A 240 6.53 12.78 46.80
N HIS A 241 5.67 11.77 46.88
CA HIS A 241 5.09 11.32 48.15
C HIS A 241 6.17 10.88 49.12
N ASP A 242 7.10 10.05 48.65
CA ASP A 242 8.12 9.47 49.53
C ASP A 242 9.17 10.51 49.96
N SER A 243 9.58 11.43 49.09
CA SER A 243 10.60 12.42 49.44
C SER A 243 10.01 13.63 50.20
N ILE A 244 8.99 14.29 49.65
CA ILE A 244 8.43 15.49 50.26
C ILE A 244 7.59 15.13 51.50
N GLY A 245 6.83 14.03 51.41
CA GLY A 245 6.05 13.54 52.56
C GLY A 245 6.94 13.18 53.74
N GLN A 246 8.10 12.55 53.52
CA GLN A 246 9.09 12.27 54.54
C GLN A 246 9.71 13.56 55.10
N LEU A 247 10.07 14.54 54.25
CA LEU A 247 10.62 15.83 54.71
C LEU A 247 9.62 16.62 55.55
N LEU A 248 8.35 16.69 55.14
CA LEU A 248 7.31 17.36 55.91
C LEU A 248 7.04 16.66 57.24
N SER A 249 7.04 15.33 57.27
CA SER A 249 6.93 14.54 58.49
C SER A 249 8.12 14.77 59.44
N PHE A 250 9.34 14.82 58.88
CA PHE A 250 10.55 15.14 59.64
C PHE A 250 10.47 16.55 60.27
N LEU A 251 10.10 17.56 59.46
CA LEU A 251 9.90 18.93 59.94
C LEU A 251 8.87 19.01 61.08
N LYS A 252 7.76 18.29 60.96
CA LYS A 252 6.75 18.22 62.03
C LYS A 252 7.30 17.64 63.34
N ILE A 253 8.14 16.60 63.23
CA ILE A 253 8.84 16.03 64.40
C ILE A 253 9.82 17.02 65.01
N GLN A 254 10.62 17.73 64.19
CA GLN A 254 11.60 18.73 64.66
C GLN A 254 10.90 19.88 65.34
N VAL A 255 9.78 20.40 64.82
CA VAL A 255 8.99 21.45 65.47
C VAL A 255 8.46 20.97 66.87
N SER A 256 8.00 19.71 66.92
CA SER A 256 7.52 19.09 68.16
C SER A 256 8.65 18.93 69.23
N LEU A 257 9.86 18.52 68.76
CA LEU A 257 11.03 18.41 69.62
C LEU A 257 11.51 19.77 70.13
N LEU A 258 11.56 20.77 69.25
CA LEU A 258 11.90 22.14 69.61
C LEU A 258 10.94 22.70 70.70
N ARG A 259 9.65 22.48 70.49
CA ARG A 259 8.61 22.86 71.49
C ARG A 259 8.81 22.19 72.82
N LYS A 260 9.28 20.93 72.87
CA LYS A 260 9.58 20.23 74.13
C LYS A 260 10.88 20.68 74.79
N SER A 261 11.89 21.08 73.99
CA SER A 261 13.20 21.49 74.54
C SER A 261 13.25 22.94 75.02
N LEU A 262 12.28 23.77 74.69
CA LEU A 262 12.15 25.13 75.26
C LEU A 262 11.71 25.07 76.68
N ASP A 263 12.57 25.56 77.59
CA ASP A 263 12.27 25.70 79.04
C ASP A 263 11.08 26.63 79.26
N HIS A 264 10.34 26.39 80.35
CA HIS A 264 9.18 27.22 80.66
C HIS A 264 9.51 28.70 80.88
N SER A 265 10.74 29.03 81.19
CA SER A 265 11.22 30.41 81.31
C SER A 265 11.50 31.12 79.97
N CYS A 266 11.69 30.40 78.93
CA CYS A 266 11.96 30.91 77.59
C CYS A 266 10.73 30.86 76.63
N ARG A 267 9.58 30.38 77.12
CA ARG A 267 8.32 30.36 76.35
C ARG A 267 7.60 31.70 76.48
N SER A 268 8.03 32.66 75.67
CA SER A 268 7.20 33.86 75.50
C SER A 268 5.94 33.51 74.69
N PRO A 269 4.82 34.21 74.83
CA PRO A 269 3.62 34.03 74.04
C PRO A 269 3.91 34.14 72.54
N GLU A 270 4.88 34.94 72.15
CA GLU A 270 5.32 35.15 70.75
C GLU A 270 6.01 33.90 70.16
N VAL A 271 6.91 33.25 70.96
CA VAL A 271 7.59 32.01 70.55
C VAL A 271 6.62 30.85 70.39
N GLU A 272 5.67 30.71 71.31
CA GLU A 272 4.62 29.70 71.24
C GLU A 272 3.68 29.93 70.02
N GLY A 273 3.36 31.20 69.71
CA GLY A 273 2.62 31.59 68.52
C GLY A 273 3.34 31.20 67.27
N GLN A 274 4.63 31.52 67.13
CA GLN A 274 5.45 31.15 65.93
C GLN A 274 5.56 29.63 65.72
N LEU A 275 5.79 28.86 66.81
CA LEU A 275 5.86 27.39 66.72
C LEU A 275 4.53 26.77 66.29
N THR A 276 3.41 27.35 66.72
CA THR A 276 2.08 26.91 66.31
C THR A 276 1.86 27.19 64.82
N GLU A 277 2.19 28.40 64.34
CA GLU A 277 2.08 28.81 62.96
C GLU A 277 2.93 27.92 62.01
N ILE A 278 4.19 27.60 62.42
CA ILE A 278 5.04 26.70 61.68
C ILE A 278 4.44 25.29 61.63
N ASN A 279 3.92 24.77 62.72
CA ASN A 279 3.32 23.44 62.79
C ASN A 279 2.04 23.35 61.94
N GLU A 280 1.21 24.40 61.97
CA GLU A 280 0.02 24.51 61.11
C GLU A 280 0.40 24.60 59.64
N GLY A 281 1.42 25.42 59.27
CA GLY A 281 1.94 25.53 57.90
C GLY A 281 2.46 24.20 57.36
N VAL A 282 3.26 23.47 58.12
CA VAL A 282 3.78 22.13 57.73
C VAL A 282 2.64 21.13 57.59
N SER A 283 1.64 21.17 58.51
CA SER A 283 0.49 20.27 58.44
C SER A 283 -0.40 20.56 57.24
N THR A 284 -0.64 21.82 56.93
CA THR A 284 -1.38 22.26 55.72
C THR A 284 -0.66 21.84 54.45
N ALA A 285 0.66 22.06 54.37
CA ALA A 285 1.46 21.62 53.22
C ALA A 285 1.42 20.09 53.02
N TYR A 286 1.42 19.32 54.10
CA TYR A 286 1.29 17.85 54.04
C TYR A 286 -0.08 17.43 53.50
N VAL A 287 -1.17 18.06 53.96
CA VAL A 287 -2.52 17.78 53.48
C VAL A 287 -2.65 18.13 51.97
N GLN A 288 -2.19 19.32 51.56
CA GLN A 288 -2.22 19.75 50.16
C GLN A 288 -1.42 18.82 49.26
N LEU A 289 -0.21 18.41 49.69
CA LEU A 289 0.60 17.44 48.94
C LEU A 289 -0.17 16.11 48.77
N ARG A 290 -0.77 15.60 49.82
CA ARG A 290 -1.55 14.35 49.78
C ARG A 290 -2.76 14.44 48.84
N GLU A 291 -3.44 15.58 48.82
CA GLU A 291 -4.57 15.85 47.95
C GLU A 291 -4.15 15.89 46.46
N LEU A 292 -3.09 16.65 46.16
CA LEU A 292 -2.52 16.67 44.83
C LEU A 292 -2.16 15.26 44.34
N LEU A 293 -1.44 14.48 45.14
CA LEU A 293 -1.02 13.13 44.79
C LEU A 293 -2.21 12.16 44.68
N SER A 294 -3.28 12.33 45.44
CA SER A 294 -4.48 11.50 45.31
C SER A 294 -5.23 11.76 43.99
N THR A 295 -5.25 13.03 43.52
CA THR A 295 -5.83 13.41 42.24
C THR A 295 -5.03 12.85 41.10
N PHE A 296 -3.71 12.87 41.16
CA PHE A 296 -2.84 12.18 40.20
C PHE A 296 -3.09 10.67 40.15
N ARG A 297 -3.27 10.01 41.28
CA ARG A 297 -3.58 8.56 41.37
C ARG A 297 -4.93 8.19 40.75
N LEU A 298 -5.96 9.01 40.93
CA LEU A 298 -7.29 8.79 40.37
C LEU A 298 -7.25 8.82 38.82
N THR A 299 -6.58 9.82 38.26
CA THR A 299 -6.43 9.97 36.80
C THR A 299 -5.65 8.80 36.16
N ILE A 300 -4.79 8.13 36.93
CA ILE A 300 -4.00 6.98 36.44
C ILE A 300 -4.80 5.69 36.47
N LYS A 301 -5.69 5.50 37.45
CA LYS A 301 -6.52 4.28 37.55
C LYS A 301 -7.62 4.23 36.50
N GLU A 302 -8.19 5.39 36.18
CA GLU A 302 -9.35 5.49 35.28
C GLU A 302 -9.02 6.49 34.17
N PRO A 303 -8.53 6.02 33.01
CA PRO A 303 -8.18 6.88 31.89
C PRO A 303 -9.40 7.59 31.28
N ASN A 304 -10.61 7.08 31.51
CA ASN A 304 -11.85 7.68 31.05
C ASN A 304 -12.35 8.68 32.09
N LEU A 305 -12.52 9.96 31.69
CA LEU A 305 -12.97 11.03 32.58
C LEU A 305 -14.33 10.72 33.23
N SER A 306 -15.26 10.15 32.50
CA SER A 306 -16.58 9.76 33.04
C SER A 306 -16.47 8.76 34.18
N GLN A 307 -15.62 7.73 34.01
CA GLN A 307 -15.37 6.72 35.04
C GLN A 307 -14.63 7.32 36.24
N ALA A 308 -13.64 8.20 36.00
CA ALA A 308 -12.91 8.88 37.05
C ALA A 308 -13.84 9.77 37.90
N ILE A 309 -14.77 10.50 37.27
CA ILE A 309 -15.78 11.30 37.94
C ILE A 309 -16.72 10.41 38.77
N GLU A 310 -17.23 9.29 38.20
CA GLU A 310 -18.14 8.37 38.87
C GLU A 310 -17.50 7.77 40.14
N VAL A 311 -16.25 7.32 40.07
CA VAL A 311 -15.48 6.81 41.22
C VAL A 311 -15.32 7.88 42.31
N MET A 312 -15.10 9.13 41.91
CA MET A 312 -14.98 10.24 42.86
C MET A 312 -16.32 10.59 43.48
N LEU A 313 -17.40 10.60 42.71
CA LEU A 313 -18.76 10.85 43.22
C LEU A 313 -19.21 9.73 44.14
N ASP A 314 -18.87 8.48 43.90
CA ASP A 314 -19.16 7.35 44.78
C ASP A 314 -18.48 7.53 46.16
N GLN A 315 -17.22 8.00 46.17
CA GLN A 315 -16.53 8.33 47.41
C GLN A 315 -17.26 9.44 48.17
N LEU A 316 -17.72 10.50 47.50
CA LEU A 316 -18.47 11.59 48.09
C LEU A 316 -19.85 11.15 48.58
N ARG A 317 -20.59 10.33 47.85
CA ARG A 317 -21.87 9.70 48.26
C ARG A 317 -21.71 8.94 49.56
N HIS A 318 -20.63 8.16 49.72
CA HIS A 318 -20.35 7.43 50.93
C HIS A 318 -19.95 8.31 52.14
N GLN A 319 -19.35 9.49 51.92
CA GLN A 319 -18.90 10.40 52.98
C GLN A 319 -19.99 11.36 53.42
N THR A 320 -20.88 11.79 52.51
CA THR A 320 -21.82 12.90 52.75
C THR A 320 -23.27 12.45 52.85
N ASN A 321 -23.58 11.22 52.48
CA ASN A 321 -24.95 10.68 52.42
C ASN A 321 -25.89 11.50 51.51
N ILE A 322 -25.34 12.23 50.53
CA ILE A 322 -26.06 13.04 49.53
C ILE A 322 -26.23 12.22 48.24
N ASP A 323 -27.43 12.26 47.66
CA ASP A 323 -27.66 11.64 46.35
C ASP A 323 -27.14 12.59 45.26
N ILE A 324 -26.04 12.18 44.59
CA ILE A 324 -25.40 12.95 43.53
C ILE A 324 -25.55 12.18 42.21
N GLN A 325 -26.16 12.80 41.19
CA GLN A 325 -26.35 12.22 39.89
C GLN A 325 -25.39 12.85 38.86
N LEU A 326 -24.71 11.98 38.07
CA LEU A 326 -23.85 12.42 36.97
C LEU A 326 -24.60 12.40 35.66
N ASN A 327 -24.69 13.55 35.00
CA ASN A 327 -25.19 13.63 33.63
C ASN A 327 -24.02 14.02 32.69
N TYR A 328 -23.33 13.00 32.17
CA TYR A 328 -22.13 13.17 31.35
C TYR A 328 -22.51 13.07 29.86
N LYS A 329 -22.22 14.10 29.04
CA LYS A 329 -22.55 14.18 27.61
C LYS A 329 -21.35 14.51 26.73
N LEU A 330 -20.13 14.44 27.25
CA LEU A 330 -18.91 14.73 26.50
C LEU A 330 -18.37 13.45 25.86
N SER A 331 -17.98 13.52 24.58
CA SER A 331 -17.27 12.42 23.91
C SER A 331 -15.85 12.30 24.48
N ALA A 332 -15.38 11.05 24.62
CA ALA A 332 -14.08 10.73 25.27
C ALA A 332 -12.86 11.40 24.60
N HIS A 333 -12.98 11.84 23.35
CA HIS A 333 -11.89 12.40 22.53
C HIS A 333 -11.84 13.94 22.52
N LEU A 334 -12.77 14.63 23.16
CA LEU A 334 -12.86 16.11 23.11
C LEU A 334 -11.91 16.83 24.06
N LEU A 335 -11.35 16.14 25.05
CA LEU A 335 -10.57 16.75 26.11
C LEU A 335 -9.16 16.14 26.18
N GLU A 336 -8.14 16.99 26.31
CA GLU A 336 -6.78 16.57 26.58
C GLU A 336 -6.62 16.07 28.04
N ALA A 337 -5.66 15.18 28.30
CA ALA A 337 -5.39 14.65 29.63
C ALA A 337 -5.17 15.75 30.71
N LYS A 338 -4.63 16.91 30.31
CA LYS A 338 -4.45 18.07 31.20
C LYS A 338 -5.80 18.68 31.60
N GLN A 339 -6.77 18.70 30.70
CA GLN A 339 -8.13 19.20 30.95
C GLN A 339 -8.91 18.22 31.84
N HIS A 340 -8.70 16.89 31.68
CA HIS A 340 -9.27 15.89 32.60
C HIS A 340 -8.88 16.14 34.04
N ILE A 341 -7.59 16.37 34.32
CA ILE A 341 -7.09 16.64 35.66
C ILE A 341 -7.73 17.93 36.25
N HIS A 342 -7.82 18.96 35.42
CA HIS A 342 -8.41 20.24 35.84
C HIS A 342 -9.89 20.13 36.20
N ILE A 343 -10.65 19.38 35.41
CA ILE A 343 -12.07 19.10 35.64
C ILE A 343 -12.25 18.30 36.93
N LEU A 344 -11.45 17.25 37.15
CA LEU A 344 -11.50 16.45 38.37
C LEU A 344 -11.17 17.28 39.62
N GLN A 345 -10.21 18.22 39.52
CA GLN A 345 -9.90 19.16 40.58
C GLN A 345 -11.07 20.10 40.86
N LEU A 346 -11.67 20.71 39.84
CA LEU A 346 -12.82 21.61 40.01
C LEU A 346 -14.04 20.92 40.63
N ILE A 347 -14.35 19.70 40.21
CA ILE A 347 -15.47 18.92 40.75
C ILE A 347 -15.20 18.55 42.23
N ARG A 348 -13.95 18.37 42.63
CA ARG A 348 -13.58 18.05 43.99
C ARG A 348 -13.63 19.26 44.92
N GLU A 349 -13.33 20.45 44.41
CA GLU A 349 -13.37 21.70 45.16
C GLU A 349 -14.78 22.28 45.31
N ALA A 350 -15.73 21.88 44.43
CA ALA A 350 -17.13 22.32 44.46
C ALA A 350 -17.96 21.52 45.48
#